data_c25896df46fc8d9c6c804330faa68ff3
#
_entry.id   c25896df46fc8d9c6c804330faa68ff3
#
_cell.length_a   1.000
_cell.length_b   1.000
_cell.length_c   1.000
_cell.angle_alpha   90.00
_cell.angle_beta   90.00
_cell.angle_gamma   90.00
#
_symmetry.space_group_name_H-M   'P 1'
#
loop_
_entity.id
_entity.type
_entity.pdbx_description
1 polymer ?
#
loop_
_entity_poly.entity_id
_entity_poly.type
_entity_poly.pdbx_seq_one_letter_code
_entity_poly.pdbx_strand_id
1 'polypeptide(L)'
;MKRSVTLGAAALLLLSLAGCSAGADTHSTPSASGAPGPSALANAKGVTEISFWHGLGGINAQALQSLIDEFNTENAGKIKVDTSAQGSYADLLAKYTASLRDKSTPTVTLSNDISSGFLYDVKRSVSPEAMAAANPGDLKLDQLAPAGKRYYSVDDKLVAVPMNMSTPLLFVNTGLLEKAGVETSSLKTLDGLAAAATKIKDATGVPGIAEAFDDWWFEQLTATSGNLYCTPENGRGTKSADKVSFQKPSQVKAFSTMAGIYKAGAGLDVGTDNNNAVTAFAAGKTAMMFNSSAVAASVANSTTFPYVALPFPLSAPTSKAGTVVGGSAMWLSNQATPAQQVAGWKLISFLASPASQAKFSEATGYVPANTALENSTARKDYLASHPVAQVAIDEVKNVSDVPASHGCFTGAFSAIRAAMIPQMQAAFSGSKSMEQALADATTAANQAISDYKTQLAGD
;
A
#
# COMPACT_ATOMS: atom_id res chain seq x y z
N MET A 1 -82.03 -8.86 -30.26
CA MET A 1 -82.75 -7.88 -29.43
C MET A 1 -81.80 -7.09 -28.59
N LYS A 2 -81.87 -5.76 -28.77
CA LYS A 2 -81.50 -4.65 -27.84
C LYS A 2 -80.10 -4.69 -27.22
N ARG A 3 -79.11 -3.85 -27.71
CA ARG A 3 -78.80 -2.47 -27.32
C ARG A 3 -78.32 -2.32 -25.88
N SER A 4 -77.06 -1.91 -25.68
CA SER A 4 -76.73 -0.52 -25.36
C SER A 4 -75.20 -0.28 -25.35
N VAL A 5 -74.86 0.86 -25.94
CA VAL A 5 -73.55 1.50 -26.04
C VAL A 5 -73.26 2.25 -24.74
N THR A 6 -72.03 2.24 -24.22
CA THR A 6 -71.53 3.38 -23.44
C THR A 6 -70.04 3.59 -23.74
N LEU A 7 -69.73 4.80 -24.19
CA LEU A 7 -68.42 5.39 -24.36
C LEU A 7 -67.71 5.60 -22.97
N GLY A 8 -66.43 5.48 -22.94
CA GLY A 8 -65.63 5.91 -21.77
C GLY A 8 -64.12 5.92 -22.03
N ALA A 9 -63.69 7.09 -22.45
CA ALA A 9 -62.35 7.68 -22.23
C ALA A 9 -61.05 6.85 -22.44
N ALA A 10 -60.32 7.20 -23.48
CA ALA A 10 -58.93 6.88 -23.74
C ALA A 10 -58.05 7.58 -22.73
N ALA A 11 -57.23 6.81 -21.96
CA ALA A 11 -56.06 7.31 -21.26
C ALA A 11 -54.83 6.80 -21.98
N LEU A 12 -54.12 7.71 -22.65
CA LEU A 12 -52.82 7.45 -23.23
C LEU A 12 -51.79 7.25 -22.09
N LEU A 13 -51.35 6.02 -21.89
CA LEU A 13 -50.13 5.72 -21.12
C LEU A 13 -48.95 5.79 -22.09
N LEU A 14 -48.16 6.85 -21.96
CA LEU A 14 -46.85 6.95 -22.54
C LEU A 14 -45.92 5.96 -21.80
N LEU A 15 -45.64 4.81 -22.41
CA LEU A 15 -44.50 3.97 -22.00
C LEU A 15 -43.20 4.66 -22.43
N SER A 16 -42.52 5.26 -21.46
CA SER A 16 -41.11 5.65 -21.61
C SER A 16 -40.28 4.38 -21.64
N LEU A 17 -39.70 4.05 -22.79
CA LEU A 17 -38.61 3.09 -22.90
C LEU A 17 -37.42 3.67 -22.13
N ALA A 18 -37.17 3.14 -20.94
CA ALA A 18 -35.88 3.30 -20.25
C ALA A 18 -34.88 2.42 -21.01
N GLY A 19 -34.07 3.05 -21.83
CA GLY A 19 -32.89 2.41 -22.43
C GLY A 19 -31.95 1.96 -21.34
N CYS A 20 -31.60 0.67 -21.30
CA CYS A 20 -30.47 0.16 -20.57
C CYS A 20 -29.19 0.75 -21.21
N SER A 21 -28.70 1.87 -20.67
CA SER A 21 -27.32 2.27 -20.91
C SER A 21 -26.46 1.33 -20.08
N ALA A 22 -25.58 0.58 -20.74
CA ALA A 22 -24.49 -0.13 -20.09
C ALA A 22 -23.73 0.88 -19.24
N GLY A 23 -23.82 0.74 -17.92
CA GLY A 23 -23.15 1.63 -16.96
C GLY A 23 -21.65 1.47 -17.11
N ALA A 24 -20.99 2.54 -17.51
CA ALA A 24 -19.55 2.64 -17.31
C ALA A 24 -19.33 2.58 -15.79
N ASP A 25 -18.49 1.65 -15.32
CA ASP A 25 -18.06 1.54 -13.93
C ASP A 25 -17.38 2.85 -13.50
N THR A 26 -18.15 3.77 -12.96
CA THR A 26 -17.64 5.01 -12.38
C THR A 26 -17.48 4.81 -10.88
N HIS A 27 -16.32 5.18 -10.33
CA HIS A 27 -16.13 5.26 -8.89
C HIS A 27 -17.19 6.19 -8.29
N SER A 28 -18.10 5.64 -7.51
CA SER A 28 -19.05 6.44 -6.74
C SER A 28 -18.45 6.71 -5.36
N THR A 29 -18.23 7.99 -5.08
CA THR A 29 -17.70 8.46 -3.78
C THR A 29 -18.65 8.08 -2.65
N PRO A 30 -18.13 7.67 -1.46
CA PRO A 30 -18.95 7.55 -0.26
C PRO A 30 -19.67 8.87 0.02
N SER A 31 -20.98 8.81 0.31
CA SER A 31 -21.81 10.01 0.51
C SER A 31 -21.27 10.85 1.69
N ALA A 32 -20.98 12.11 1.45
CA ALA A 32 -20.53 13.07 2.46
C ALA A 32 -21.65 13.52 3.44
N SER A 33 -22.88 13.03 3.28
CA SER A 33 -24.02 13.42 4.09
C SER A 33 -24.15 12.48 5.29
N GLY A 34 -23.86 12.99 6.50
CA GLY A 34 -24.25 12.35 7.75
C GLY A 34 -23.15 11.83 8.67
N ALA A 35 -21.88 12.25 8.52
CA ALA A 35 -20.85 11.89 9.48
C ALA A 35 -21.21 12.44 10.88
N PRO A 36 -21.12 11.62 11.96
CA PRO A 36 -21.50 12.06 13.30
C PRO A 36 -20.48 13.03 13.87
N GLY A 37 -21.00 14.06 14.57
CA GLY A 37 -20.19 15.02 15.31
C GLY A 37 -19.93 14.59 16.76
N PRO A 38 -19.15 15.38 17.53
CA PRO A 38 -18.69 15.04 18.88
C PRO A 38 -19.79 14.70 19.88
N SER A 39 -21.02 15.26 19.69
CA SER A 39 -22.18 15.00 20.53
C SER A 39 -22.63 13.53 20.54
N ALA A 40 -22.36 12.79 19.45
CA ALA A 40 -22.69 11.36 19.38
C ALA A 40 -21.93 10.54 20.45
N LEU A 41 -20.64 10.86 20.66
CA LEU A 41 -19.84 10.24 21.71
C LEU A 41 -20.15 10.84 23.11
N ALA A 42 -20.33 12.17 23.18
CA ALA A 42 -20.61 12.84 24.46
C ALA A 42 -21.93 12.37 25.11
N ASN A 43 -22.92 11.98 24.29
CA ASN A 43 -24.22 11.49 24.75
C ASN A 43 -24.24 9.96 24.97
N ALA A 44 -23.17 9.23 24.65
CA ALA A 44 -23.08 7.81 24.89
C ALA A 44 -23.06 7.50 26.39
N LYS A 45 -23.75 6.43 26.79
CA LYS A 45 -23.76 5.99 28.20
C LYS A 45 -22.64 4.98 28.43
N GLY A 46 -21.84 5.22 29.46
CA GLY A 46 -20.71 4.34 29.80
C GLY A 46 -19.52 4.46 28.86
N VAL A 47 -18.67 3.45 28.83
CA VAL A 47 -17.50 3.38 27.97
C VAL A 47 -17.90 2.98 26.55
N THR A 48 -17.48 3.75 25.56
CA THR A 48 -17.66 3.36 24.15
C THR A 48 -16.53 2.41 23.73
N GLU A 49 -16.87 1.15 23.56
CA GLU A 49 -15.92 0.14 23.08
C GLU A 49 -15.88 0.12 21.56
N ILE A 50 -14.66 0.09 21.00
CA ILE A 50 -14.41 0.01 19.56
C ILE A 50 -13.42 -1.12 19.28
N SER A 51 -13.63 -1.83 18.19
CA SER A 51 -12.72 -2.87 17.70
C SER A 51 -11.76 -2.30 16.65
N PHE A 52 -10.47 -2.67 16.76
CA PHE A 52 -9.42 -2.27 15.83
C PHE A 52 -8.67 -3.49 15.31
N TRP A 53 -8.79 -3.77 14.01
CA TRP A 53 -8.10 -4.87 13.35
C TRP A 53 -6.91 -4.38 12.55
N HIS A 54 -5.79 -5.15 12.57
CA HIS A 54 -4.58 -4.83 11.80
C HIS A 54 -3.86 -6.10 11.32
N GLY A 55 -3.03 -5.93 10.27
CA GLY A 55 -2.18 -6.98 9.72
C GLY A 55 -0.67 -6.79 10.01
N LEU A 56 -0.32 -5.92 10.98
CA LEU A 56 1.08 -5.73 11.36
C LEU A 56 1.56 -6.89 12.23
N GLY A 57 2.83 -7.29 12.03
CA GLY A 57 3.51 -8.31 12.81
C GLY A 57 4.81 -7.79 13.47
N GLY A 58 5.42 -8.62 14.32
CA GLY A 58 6.74 -8.37 14.91
C GLY A 58 6.83 -7.02 15.64
N ILE A 59 7.93 -6.31 15.45
CA ILE A 59 8.22 -5.01 16.08
C ILE A 59 7.18 -3.94 15.71
N ASN A 60 6.61 -4.01 14.50
CA ASN A 60 5.62 -3.05 14.03
C ASN A 60 4.28 -3.21 14.79
N ALA A 61 3.87 -4.44 15.09
CA ALA A 61 2.69 -4.71 15.92
C ALA A 61 2.91 -4.26 17.38
N GLN A 62 4.10 -4.46 17.93
CA GLN A 62 4.45 -4.01 19.28
C GLN A 62 4.42 -2.48 19.39
N ALA A 63 4.98 -1.77 18.40
CA ALA A 63 4.94 -0.32 18.36
C ALA A 63 3.50 0.21 18.27
N LEU A 64 2.65 -0.42 17.46
CA LEU A 64 1.23 -0.07 17.39
C LEU A 64 0.52 -0.32 18.71
N GLN A 65 0.74 -1.50 19.35
CA GLN A 65 0.12 -1.83 20.64
C GLN A 65 0.46 -0.81 21.71
N SER A 66 1.72 -0.35 21.76
CA SER A 66 2.13 0.69 22.73
C SER A 66 1.35 2.00 22.56
N LEU A 67 1.06 2.41 21.32
CA LEU A 67 0.22 3.58 21.05
C LEU A 67 -1.24 3.35 21.43
N ILE A 68 -1.77 2.16 21.21
CA ILE A 68 -3.14 1.82 21.63
C ILE A 68 -3.28 1.83 23.14
N ASP A 69 -2.29 1.32 23.88
CA ASP A 69 -2.28 1.32 25.33
C ASP A 69 -2.23 2.76 25.89
N GLU A 70 -1.45 3.64 25.25
CA GLU A 70 -1.41 5.08 25.56
C GLU A 70 -2.78 5.71 25.31
N PHE A 71 -3.38 5.47 24.13
CA PHE A 71 -4.73 5.99 23.82
C PHE A 71 -5.78 5.51 24.81
N ASN A 72 -5.77 4.23 25.18
CA ASN A 72 -6.69 3.66 26.15
C ASN A 72 -6.52 4.29 27.55
N THR A 73 -5.27 4.60 27.92
CA THR A 73 -4.95 5.25 29.20
C THR A 73 -5.48 6.69 29.21
N GLU A 74 -5.23 7.47 28.14
CA GLU A 74 -5.69 8.86 28.02
C GLU A 74 -7.22 8.98 27.96
N ASN A 75 -7.89 7.95 27.44
CA ASN A 75 -9.34 7.93 27.26
C ASN A 75 -10.08 7.03 28.27
N ALA A 76 -9.42 6.69 29.39
CA ALA A 76 -10.00 5.82 30.43
C ALA A 76 -11.37 6.30 30.89
N GLY A 77 -12.33 5.36 30.94
CA GLY A 77 -13.72 5.66 31.32
C GLY A 77 -14.59 6.27 30.22
N LYS A 78 -14.02 6.57 29.03
CA LYS A 78 -14.76 7.15 27.88
C LYS A 78 -14.71 6.27 26.63
N ILE A 79 -13.51 5.89 26.23
CA ILE A 79 -13.28 5.04 25.04
C ILE A 79 -12.37 3.90 25.46
N LYS A 80 -12.64 2.71 24.93
CA LYS A 80 -11.77 1.55 25.01
C LYS A 80 -11.60 0.93 23.63
N VAL A 81 -10.36 0.78 23.21
CA VAL A 81 -9.99 0.11 21.97
C VAL A 81 -9.63 -1.34 22.29
N ASP A 82 -10.33 -2.27 21.64
CA ASP A 82 -9.99 -3.68 21.63
C ASP A 82 -9.24 -3.99 20.32
N THR A 83 -7.93 -4.21 20.44
CA THR A 83 -7.04 -4.39 19.30
C THR A 83 -6.85 -5.87 19.01
N SER A 84 -6.94 -6.24 17.73
CA SER A 84 -6.74 -7.62 17.28
C SER A 84 -5.83 -7.68 16.06
N ALA A 85 -4.67 -8.32 16.22
CA ALA A 85 -3.81 -8.71 15.10
C ALA A 85 -4.44 -9.88 14.35
N GLN A 86 -4.69 -9.71 13.05
CA GLN A 86 -5.40 -10.71 12.24
C GLN A 86 -4.48 -11.69 11.50
N GLY A 87 -3.18 -11.62 11.72
CA GLY A 87 -2.15 -12.34 10.97
C GLY A 87 -1.51 -11.43 9.92
N SER A 88 -1.23 -11.98 8.73
CA SER A 88 -0.77 -11.18 7.59
C SER A 88 -1.89 -10.25 7.07
N TYR A 89 -1.53 -9.30 6.21
CA TYR A 89 -2.54 -8.49 5.53
C TYR A 89 -3.47 -9.30 4.63
N ALA A 90 -3.01 -10.42 4.08
CA ALA A 90 -3.85 -11.35 3.33
C ALA A 90 -4.87 -12.04 4.25
N ASP A 91 -4.45 -12.47 5.46
CA ASP A 91 -5.35 -13.04 6.47
C ASP A 91 -6.37 -11.99 6.94
N LEU A 92 -5.92 -10.76 7.19
CA LEU A 92 -6.81 -9.64 7.54
C LEU A 92 -7.88 -9.43 6.46
N LEU A 93 -7.49 -9.38 5.18
CA LEU A 93 -8.42 -9.17 4.08
C LEU A 93 -9.44 -10.32 3.97
N ALA A 94 -9.00 -11.57 4.12
CA ALA A 94 -9.88 -12.74 4.11
C ALA A 94 -10.89 -12.68 5.26
N LYS A 95 -10.44 -12.36 6.48
CA LYS A 95 -11.32 -12.23 7.66
C LYS A 95 -12.27 -11.04 7.53
N TYR A 96 -11.78 -9.91 7.01
CA TYR A 96 -12.63 -8.75 6.75
C TYR A 96 -13.73 -9.07 5.73
N THR A 97 -13.40 -9.78 4.65
CA THR A 97 -14.37 -10.24 3.65
C THR A 97 -15.43 -11.16 4.28
N ALA A 98 -15.04 -12.07 5.17
CA ALA A 98 -15.99 -12.91 5.91
C ALA A 98 -16.90 -12.06 6.82
N SER A 99 -16.33 -11.08 7.53
CA SER A 99 -17.07 -10.19 8.45
C SER A 99 -18.13 -9.32 7.77
N LEU A 100 -18.00 -9.05 6.47
CA LEU A 100 -19.02 -8.35 5.68
C LEU A 100 -20.35 -9.12 5.64
N ARG A 101 -20.28 -10.46 5.51
CA ARG A 101 -21.46 -11.35 5.48
C ARG A 101 -22.16 -11.39 6.84
N ASP A 102 -21.37 -11.45 7.91
CA ASP A 102 -21.86 -11.58 9.29
C ASP A 102 -22.21 -10.21 9.92
N LYS A 103 -22.02 -9.10 9.20
CA LYS A 103 -22.20 -7.73 9.68
C LYS A 103 -21.40 -7.45 10.97
N SER A 104 -20.23 -8.06 11.09
CA SER A 104 -19.32 -7.97 12.25
C SER A 104 -18.01 -7.26 11.91
N THR A 105 -18.04 -6.36 10.93
CA THR A 105 -16.86 -5.57 10.54
C THR A 105 -16.34 -4.75 11.72
N PRO A 106 -15.00 -4.66 11.91
CA PRO A 106 -14.44 -3.84 12.99
C PRO A 106 -14.76 -2.36 12.82
N THR A 107 -14.73 -1.62 13.94
CA THR A 107 -14.93 -0.15 13.91
C THR A 107 -13.86 0.54 13.09
N VAL A 108 -12.59 0.12 13.28
CA VAL A 108 -11.45 0.63 12.52
C VAL A 108 -10.65 -0.55 11.98
N THR A 109 -10.26 -0.49 10.72
CA THR A 109 -9.34 -1.45 10.08
C THR A 109 -8.09 -0.72 9.64
N LEU A 110 -6.91 -1.21 10.06
CA LEU A 110 -5.62 -0.79 9.50
C LEU A 110 -5.18 -1.82 8.47
N SER A 111 -5.25 -1.46 7.20
CA SER A 111 -4.90 -2.36 6.11
C SER A 111 -3.89 -1.74 5.16
N ASN A 112 -3.15 -2.59 4.46
CA ASN A 112 -2.10 -2.17 3.55
C ASN A 112 -2.64 -1.59 2.23
N ASP A 113 -1.73 -1.06 1.46
CA ASP A 113 -1.92 -0.51 0.13
C ASP A 113 -2.65 -1.47 -0.81
N ILE A 114 -2.28 -2.76 -0.82
CA ILE A 114 -2.84 -3.80 -1.71
C ILE A 114 -4.34 -4.00 -1.50
N SER A 115 -4.81 -3.91 -0.26
CA SER A 115 -6.20 -4.14 0.11
C SER A 115 -7.09 -2.92 -0.13
N SER A 116 -6.49 -1.75 -0.42
CA SER A 116 -7.20 -0.46 -0.44
C SER A 116 -8.30 -0.40 -1.49
N GLY A 117 -8.07 -0.93 -2.68
CA GLY A 117 -9.09 -0.99 -3.73
C GLY A 117 -10.32 -1.79 -3.29
N PHE A 118 -10.13 -2.96 -2.68
CA PHE A 118 -11.23 -3.78 -2.16
C PHE A 118 -12.02 -3.05 -1.06
N LEU A 119 -11.31 -2.48 -0.06
CA LEU A 119 -11.95 -1.76 1.04
C LEU A 119 -12.76 -0.54 0.56
N TYR A 120 -12.31 0.10 -0.51
CA TYR A 120 -13.05 1.17 -1.17
C TYR A 120 -14.29 0.65 -1.90
N ASP A 121 -14.14 -0.41 -2.69
CA ASP A 121 -15.20 -0.96 -3.54
C ASP A 121 -16.39 -1.51 -2.75
N VAL A 122 -16.14 -2.11 -1.56
CA VAL A 122 -17.21 -2.63 -0.68
C VAL A 122 -18.04 -1.53 -0.02
N LYS A 123 -17.65 -0.25 -0.12
CA LYS A 123 -18.38 0.94 0.35
C LYS A 123 -18.81 0.86 1.82
N ARG A 124 -17.95 0.29 2.67
CA ARG A 124 -18.20 0.13 4.12
C ARG A 124 -17.44 1.13 4.98
N SER A 125 -16.91 2.20 4.38
CA SER A 125 -16.12 3.21 5.07
C SER A 125 -16.80 4.57 5.07
N VAL A 126 -16.53 5.36 6.12
CA VAL A 126 -16.91 6.77 6.20
C VAL A 126 -15.82 7.62 5.54
N SER A 127 -16.20 8.68 4.84
CA SER A 127 -15.23 9.63 4.25
C SER A 127 -14.42 10.34 5.33
N PRO A 128 -13.07 10.34 5.24
CA PRO A 128 -12.22 11.11 6.15
C PRO A 128 -12.52 12.62 6.15
N GLU A 129 -12.82 13.19 4.97
CA GLU A 129 -13.18 14.61 4.88
C GLU A 129 -14.50 14.90 5.62
N ALA A 130 -15.49 14.00 5.50
CA ALA A 130 -16.77 14.16 6.21
C ALA A 130 -16.56 14.09 7.73
N MET A 131 -15.74 13.15 8.22
CA MET A 131 -15.41 13.05 9.65
C MET A 131 -14.63 14.26 10.15
N ALA A 132 -13.64 14.75 9.40
CA ALA A 132 -12.87 15.95 9.77
C ALA A 132 -13.77 17.21 9.82
N ALA A 133 -14.70 17.34 8.88
CA ALA A 133 -15.66 18.45 8.86
C ALA A 133 -16.65 18.39 10.03
N ALA A 134 -17.12 17.19 10.39
CA ALA A 134 -18.04 16.99 11.53
C ALA A 134 -17.36 17.07 12.90
N ASN A 135 -16.02 16.86 12.97
CA ASN A 135 -15.21 16.85 14.19
C ASN A 135 -14.00 17.80 14.05
N PRO A 136 -14.25 19.13 13.94
CA PRO A 136 -13.18 20.09 13.68
C PRO A 136 -12.17 20.11 14.84
N GLY A 137 -10.88 20.12 14.48
CA GLY A 137 -9.77 20.17 15.42
C GLY A 137 -9.18 18.81 15.82
N ASP A 138 -9.85 17.68 15.50
CA ASP A 138 -9.30 16.35 15.80
C ASP A 138 -8.12 15.99 14.88
N LEU A 139 -8.29 16.08 13.58
CA LEU A 139 -7.26 15.79 12.58
C LEU A 139 -7.23 16.88 11.50
N LYS A 140 -6.04 17.40 11.24
CA LYS A 140 -5.79 18.33 10.13
C LYS A 140 -5.32 17.55 8.90
N LEU A 141 -6.21 17.36 7.92
CA LEU A 141 -5.94 16.59 6.71
C LEU A 141 -4.89 17.25 5.79
N ASP A 142 -4.62 18.55 5.94
CA ASP A 142 -3.57 19.27 5.24
C ASP A 142 -2.16 18.97 5.77
N GLN A 143 -2.05 18.43 6.99
CA GLN A 143 -0.79 17.97 7.58
C GLN A 143 -0.41 16.53 7.16
N LEU A 144 -1.30 15.80 6.51
CA LEU A 144 -0.98 14.49 5.97
C LEU A 144 0.03 14.61 4.83
N ALA A 145 1.01 13.71 4.82
CA ALA A 145 2.07 13.68 3.82
C ALA A 145 1.50 13.55 2.39
N PRO A 146 1.93 14.39 1.43
CA PRO A 146 1.36 14.41 0.08
C PRO A 146 1.37 13.05 -0.62
N ALA A 147 2.44 12.26 -0.49
CA ALA A 147 2.55 10.94 -1.09
C ALA A 147 1.50 9.97 -0.53
N GLY A 148 1.30 9.94 0.79
CA GLY A 148 0.26 9.14 1.43
C GLY A 148 -1.16 9.59 1.04
N LYS A 149 -1.41 10.89 1.01
CA LYS A 149 -2.70 11.44 0.53
C LYS A 149 -2.98 11.01 -0.91
N ARG A 150 -2.01 11.16 -1.82
CA ARG A 150 -2.19 10.73 -3.22
C ARG A 150 -2.50 9.24 -3.30
N TYR A 151 -1.75 8.41 -2.57
CA TYR A 151 -1.97 6.97 -2.62
C TYR A 151 -3.37 6.57 -2.13
N TYR A 152 -3.87 7.18 -1.06
CA TYR A 152 -5.18 6.87 -0.49
C TYR A 152 -6.28 7.84 -0.95
N SER A 153 -6.13 8.40 -2.17
CA SER A 153 -7.16 9.21 -2.84
C SER A 153 -7.62 8.57 -4.15
N VAL A 154 -8.90 8.70 -4.44
CA VAL A 154 -9.55 8.32 -5.70
C VAL A 154 -10.39 9.51 -6.15
N ASP A 155 -10.24 9.93 -7.41
CA ASP A 155 -10.91 11.12 -7.93
C ASP A 155 -10.71 12.35 -7.01
N ASP A 156 -9.44 12.57 -6.60
CA ASP A 156 -8.98 13.62 -5.70
C ASP A 156 -9.61 13.64 -4.29
N LYS A 157 -10.35 12.58 -3.90
CA LYS A 157 -10.97 12.46 -2.59
C LYS A 157 -10.25 11.43 -1.74
N LEU A 158 -9.93 11.79 -0.50
CA LEU A 158 -9.31 10.90 0.45
C LEU A 158 -10.29 9.80 0.87
N VAL A 159 -9.93 8.54 0.69
CA VAL A 159 -10.79 7.39 1.00
C VAL A 159 -10.44 6.69 2.30
N ALA A 160 -9.23 6.88 2.81
CA ALA A 160 -8.75 6.41 4.11
C ALA A 160 -7.66 7.32 4.64
N VAL A 161 -7.41 7.31 5.96
CA VAL A 161 -6.35 8.11 6.57
C VAL A 161 -5.04 7.30 6.59
N PRO A 162 -3.97 7.74 5.91
CA PRO A 162 -2.69 7.05 5.97
C PRO A 162 -2.16 7.01 7.41
N MET A 163 -1.78 5.81 7.87
CA MET A 163 -1.16 5.58 9.18
C MET A 163 0.36 5.64 9.09
N ASN A 164 0.92 4.99 8.09
CA ASN A 164 2.34 4.93 7.86
C ASN A 164 2.62 4.84 6.36
N MET A 165 3.82 5.21 5.97
CA MET A 165 4.31 5.05 4.61
C MET A 165 5.60 4.25 4.62
N SER A 166 5.87 3.53 3.55
CA SER A 166 7.15 2.90 3.30
C SER A 166 7.57 3.13 1.85
N THR A 167 8.85 2.97 1.61
CA THR A 167 9.43 3.07 0.28
C THR A 167 10.44 1.93 0.10
N PRO A 168 10.65 1.43 -1.13
CA PRO A 168 11.71 0.47 -1.37
C PRO A 168 13.07 1.14 -1.20
N LEU A 169 13.97 0.43 -0.53
CA LEU A 169 15.35 0.82 -0.34
C LEU A 169 16.29 -0.29 -0.79
N LEU A 170 17.50 0.08 -1.19
CA LEU A 170 18.61 -0.83 -1.41
C LEU A 170 19.51 -0.81 -0.19
N PHE A 171 19.49 -1.86 0.64
CA PHE A 171 20.42 -2.07 1.74
C PHE A 171 21.72 -2.68 1.22
N VAL A 172 22.86 -2.17 1.66
CA VAL A 172 24.17 -2.47 1.07
C VAL A 172 25.21 -2.72 2.14
N ASN A 173 25.82 -3.90 2.12
CA ASN A 173 27.01 -4.24 2.93
C ASN A 173 28.23 -3.53 2.33
N THR A 174 28.72 -2.48 2.99
CA THR A 174 29.82 -1.65 2.48
C THR A 174 31.14 -2.41 2.41
N GLY A 175 31.39 -3.35 3.33
CA GLY A 175 32.61 -4.16 3.33
C GLY A 175 32.71 -5.13 2.14
N LEU A 176 31.56 -5.67 1.65
CA LEU A 176 31.55 -6.51 0.45
C LEU A 176 31.70 -5.67 -0.82
N LEU A 177 31.12 -4.45 -0.87
CA LEU A 177 31.34 -3.52 -1.97
C LEU A 177 32.81 -3.13 -2.09
N GLU A 178 33.43 -2.75 -0.99
CA GLU A 178 34.84 -2.37 -0.94
C GLU A 178 35.76 -3.50 -1.45
N LYS A 179 35.53 -4.73 -0.96
CA LYS A 179 36.28 -5.93 -1.43
C LYS A 179 36.16 -6.15 -2.93
N ALA A 180 34.99 -5.82 -3.50
CA ALA A 180 34.74 -5.95 -4.94
C ALA A 180 35.14 -4.69 -5.73
N GLY A 181 35.59 -3.61 -5.09
CA GLY A 181 35.87 -2.33 -5.74
C GLY A 181 34.66 -1.73 -6.43
N VAL A 182 33.50 -1.81 -5.79
CA VAL A 182 32.25 -1.25 -6.27
C VAL A 182 31.91 0.02 -5.51
N GLU A 183 31.68 1.11 -6.23
CA GLU A 183 31.26 2.38 -5.66
C GLU A 183 29.74 2.47 -5.56
N THR A 184 29.18 3.00 -4.47
CA THR A 184 27.74 3.18 -4.28
C THR A 184 27.10 4.06 -5.34
N SER A 185 27.87 4.98 -5.93
CA SER A 185 27.43 5.83 -7.04
C SER A 185 27.02 5.07 -8.31
N SER A 186 27.54 3.85 -8.50
CA SER A 186 27.17 2.97 -9.62
C SER A 186 25.81 2.29 -9.45
N LEU A 187 25.25 2.27 -8.22
CA LEU A 187 24.00 1.56 -7.89
C LEU A 187 22.73 2.37 -8.16
N LYS A 188 22.82 3.53 -8.80
CA LYS A 188 21.67 4.43 -9.06
C LYS A 188 20.73 3.93 -10.16
N THR A 189 21.14 2.96 -10.95
CA THR A 189 20.36 2.38 -12.05
C THR A 189 20.38 0.86 -11.98
N LEU A 190 19.35 0.20 -12.56
CA LEU A 190 19.32 -1.27 -12.62
C LEU A 190 20.48 -1.86 -13.40
N ASP A 191 20.91 -1.22 -14.48
CA ASP A 191 22.06 -1.70 -15.27
C ASP A 191 23.35 -1.63 -14.41
N GLY A 192 23.54 -0.55 -13.64
CA GLY A 192 24.67 -0.43 -12.70
C GLY A 192 24.60 -1.41 -11.54
N LEU A 193 23.41 -1.62 -10.97
CA LEU A 193 23.18 -2.64 -9.95
C LEU A 193 23.52 -4.05 -10.46
N ALA A 194 23.09 -4.40 -11.68
CA ALA A 194 23.36 -5.71 -12.27
C ALA A 194 24.86 -5.95 -12.48
N ALA A 195 25.56 -4.95 -13.00
CA ALA A 195 27.01 -5.01 -13.13
C ALA A 195 27.71 -5.16 -11.78
N ALA A 196 27.27 -4.40 -10.76
CA ALA A 196 27.79 -4.47 -9.42
C ALA A 196 27.55 -5.84 -8.76
N ALA A 197 26.33 -6.39 -8.89
CA ALA A 197 25.98 -7.69 -8.33
C ALA A 197 26.88 -8.82 -8.88
N THR A 198 27.12 -8.81 -10.19
CA THR A 198 28.04 -9.76 -10.83
C THR A 198 29.46 -9.58 -10.35
N LYS A 199 29.97 -8.35 -10.34
CA LYS A 199 31.34 -8.04 -9.87
C LYS A 199 31.58 -8.45 -8.41
N ILE A 200 30.59 -8.23 -7.53
CA ILE A 200 30.64 -8.67 -6.14
C ILE A 200 30.71 -10.19 -6.06
N LYS A 201 29.87 -10.89 -6.80
CA LYS A 201 29.86 -12.36 -6.85
C LYS A 201 31.22 -12.92 -7.30
N ASP A 202 31.78 -12.35 -8.36
CA ASP A 202 33.07 -12.78 -8.89
C ASP A 202 34.24 -12.54 -7.92
N ALA A 203 34.24 -11.40 -7.25
CA ALA A 203 35.30 -11.00 -6.34
C ALA A 203 35.25 -11.67 -4.95
N THR A 204 34.02 -11.99 -4.48
CA THR A 204 33.84 -12.42 -3.08
C THR A 204 33.23 -13.80 -2.93
N GLY A 205 32.67 -14.38 -3.99
CA GLY A 205 31.91 -15.62 -3.94
C GLY A 205 30.50 -15.46 -3.34
N VAL A 206 30.16 -14.27 -2.78
CA VAL A 206 28.86 -13.98 -2.18
C VAL A 206 27.90 -13.47 -3.25
N PRO A 207 26.65 -13.95 -3.31
CA PRO A 207 25.62 -13.36 -4.17
C PRO A 207 25.53 -11.84 -3.99
N GLY A 208 25.40 -11.12 -5.11
CA GLY A 208 25.42 -9.66 -5.10
C GLY A 208 24.13 -9.05 -4.56
N ILE A 209 22.97 -9.70 -4.78
CA ILE A 209 21.68 -9.18 -4.32
C ILE A 209 20.72 -10.31 -3.91
N ALA A 210 19.83 -10.00 -2.97
CA ALA A 210 18.63 -10.78 -2.64
C ALA A 210 17.40 -9.90 -2.64
N GLU A 211 16.30 -10.47 -3.11
CA GLU A 211 14.95 -9.91 -2.98
C GLU A 211 13.96 -11.06 -2.88
N ALA A 212 12.85 -10.85 -2.16
CA ALA A 212 11.76 -11.81 -2.16
C ALA A 212 10.95 -11.66 -3.46
N PHE A 213 10.49 -12.77 -4.03
CA PHE A 213 9.61 -12.76 -5.22
C PHE A 213 8.18 -12.40 -4.82
N ASP A 214 7.97 -11.22 -4.24
CA ASP A 214 6.67 -10.62 -4.10
C ASP A 214 6.43 -9.61 -5.24
N ASP A 215 5.16 -9.35 -5.57
CA ASP A 215 4.83 -8.49 -6.69
C ASP A 215 5.10 -6.99 -6.43
N TRP A 216 5.46 -6.59 -5.22
CA TRP A 216 5.78 -5.19 -4.95
C TRP A 216 6.98 -4.69 -5.76
N TRP A 217 7.97 -5.57 -6.00
CA TRP A 217 9.12 -5.25 -6.86
C TRP A 217 8.72 -4.99 -8.30
N PHE A 218 7.75 -5.75 -8.81
CA PHE A 218 7.26 -5.58 -10.17
C PHE A 218 6.50 -4.27 -10.32
N GLU A 219 5.77 -3.85 -9.31
CA GLU A 219 5.16 -2.53 -9.26
C GLU A 219 6.23 -1.42 -9.25
N GLN A 220 7.27 -1.56 -8.42
CA GLN A 220 8.37 -0.62 -8.35
C GLN A 220 9.15 -0.52 -9.67
N LEU A 221 9.49 -1.66 -10.28
CA LEU A 221 10.17 -1.72 -11.57
C LEU A 221 9.31 -1.13 -12.69
N THR A 222 8.00 -1.37 -12.66
CA THR A 222 7.05 -0.78 -13.60
C THR A 222 6.99 0.74 -13.44
N ALA A 223 6.84 1.25 -12.24
CA ALA A 223 6.76 2.67 -11.96
C ALA A 223 8.07 3.39 -12.34
N THR A 224 9.23 2.90 -11.87
CA THR A 224 10.53 3.49 -12.17
C THR A 224 10.94 3.39 -13.65
N SER A 225 10.28 2.54 -14.42
CA SER A 225 10.38 2.51 -15.90
C SER A 225 9.44 3.51 -16.59
N GLY A 226 8.65 4.28 -15.82
CA GLY A 226 7.74 5.30 -16.34
C GLY A 226 6.41 4.78 -16.87
N ASN A 227 6.00 3.56 -16.49
CA ASN A 227 4.78 2.92 -16.99
C ASN A 227 3.70 2.82 -15.92
N LEU A 228 2.43 2.80 -16.35
CA LEU A 228 1.30 2.46 -15.50
C LEU A 228 1.31 0.94 -15.23
N TYR A 229 0.98 0.56 -14.01
CA TYR A 229 0.78 -0.84 -13.66
C TYR A 229 -0.59 -1.32 -14.16
N CYS A 230 -1.63 -0.54 -13.94
CA CYS A 230 -2.97 -0.80 -14.46
C CYS A 230 -3.59 0.43 -15.15
N THR A 231 -4.60 0.21 -15.99
CA THR A 231 -5.24 1.25 -16.79
C THR A 231 -6.76 1.24 -16.62
N PRO A 232 -7.42 2.41 -16.78
CA PRO A 232 -6.88 3.74 -16.98
C PRO A 232 -6.28 4.33 -15.69
N GLU A 233 -5.30 5.22 -15.79
CA GLU A 233 -4.78 6.09 -14.71
C GLU A 233 -4.45 5.37 -13.40
N ASN A 234 -3.94 4.13 -13.48
CA ASN A 234 -3.76 3.24 -12.33
C ASN A 234 -5.03 3.02 -11.49
N GLY A 235 -6.22 3.16 -12.09
CA GLY A 235 -7.51 3.01 -11.40
C GLY A 235 -7.85 4.13 -10.42
N ARG A 236 -7.17 5.28 -10.48
CA ARG A 236 -7.31 6.37 -9.50
C ARG A 236 -8.15 7.55 -9.98
N GLY A 237 -8.53 7.59 -11.25
CA GLY A 237 -9.46 8.56 -11.80
C GLY A 237 -10.93 8.19 -11.56
N THR A 238 -11.80 8.74 -12.38
CA THR A 238 -13.25 8.46 -12.34
C THR A 238 -13.63 7.04 -12.76
N LYS A 239 -12.69 6.28 -13.35
CA LYS A 239 -12.90 4.90 -13.79
C LYS A 239 -11.98 3.96 -13.03
N SER A 240 -12.53 2.83 -12.59
CA SER A 240 -11.74 1.75 -12.00
C SER A 240 -10.80 1.10 -13.04
N ALA A 241 -9.73 0.47 -12.55
CA ALA A 241 -8.84 -0.29 -13.40
C ALA A 241 -9.59 -1.39 -14.16
N ASP A 242 -9.34 -1.49 -15.46
CA ASP A 242 -9.98 -2.49 -16.33
C ASP A 242 -8.99 -3.55 -16.83
N LYS A 243 -7.69 -3.23 -16.84
CA LYS A 243 -6.63 -4.16 -17.26
C LYS A 243 -5.26 -3.71 -16.78
N VAL A 244 -4.33 -4.65 -16.80
CA VAL A 244 -2.89 -4.42 -16.65
C VAL A 244 -2.19 -4.50 -18.02
N SER A 245 -0.97 -3.92 -18.09
CA SER A 245 -0.13 -3.99 -19.29
C SER A 245 1.34 -4.06 -18.86
N PHE A 246 1.95 -5.24 -18.98
CA PHE A 246 3.32 -5.49 -18.52
C PHE A 246 4.35 -5.64 -19.65
N GLN A 247 3.95 -5.39 -20.91
CA GLN A 247 4.76 -5.68 -22.09
C GLN A 247 5.36 -4.44 -22.76
N LYS A 248 5.43 -3.30 -22.06
CA LYS A 248 6.13 -2.12 -22.60
C LYS A 248 7.64 -2.40 -22.69
N PRO A 249 8.33 -1.93 -23.72
CA PRO A 249 9.77 -2.22 -23.91
C PRO A 249 10.64 -1.88 -22.68
N SER A 250 10.36 -0.77 -21.99
CA SER A 250 11.09 -0.38 -20.79
C SER A 250 10.81 -1.30 -19.60
N GLN A 251 9.60 -1.84 -19.47
CA GLN A 251 9.27 -2.86 -18.46
C GLN A 251 9.98 -4.17 -18.75
N VAL A 252 9.86 -4.68 -19.98
CA VAL A 252 10.56 -5.91 -20.43
C VAL A 252 12.05 -5.79 -20.16
N LYS A 253 12.66 -4.64 -20.48
CA LYS A 253 14.09 -4.40 -20.19
C LYS A 253 14.37 -4.46 -18.68
N ALA A 254 13.61 -3.76 -17.85
CA ALA A 254 13.82 -3.71 -16.39
C ALA A 254 13.74 -5.12 -15.78
N PHE A 255 12.69 -5.86 -16.09
CA PHE A 255 12.50 -7.23 -15.59
C PHE A 255 13.57 -8.20 -16.12
N SER A 256 13.97 -8.06 -17.38
CA SER A 256 15.04 -8.89 -17.98
C SER A 256 16.41 -8.59 -17.35
N THR A 257 16.69 -7.34 -16.98
CA THR A 257 17.91 -6.96 -16.26
C THR A 257 17.97 -7.66 -14.91
N MET A 258 16.86 -7.62 -14.13
CA MET A 258 16.80 -8.33 -12.85
C MET A 258 16.94 -9.84 -13.00
N ALA A 259 16.20 -10.46 -13.94
CA ALA A 259 16.32 -11.89 -14.22
C ALA A 259 17.75 -12.29 -14.65
N GLY A 260 18.44 -11.41 -15.36
CA GLY A 260 19.85 -11.59 -15.76
C GLY A 260 20.79 -11.76 -14.56
N ILE A 261 20.56 -11.04 -13.47
CA ILE A 261 21.34 -11.15 -12.23
C ILE A 261 21.23 -12.57 -11.65
N TYR A 262 20.02 -13.12 -11.59
CA TYR A 262 19.75 -14.46 -11.08
C TYR A 262 20.32 -15.54 -11.99
N LYS A 263 20.14 -15.41 -13.31
CA LYS A 263 20.71 -16.32 -14.30
C LYS A 263 22.24 -16.35 -14.29
N ALA A 264 22.88 -15.25 -13.95
CA ALA A 264 24.34 -15.16 -13.76
C ALA A 264 24.81 -15.73 -12.38
N GLY A 265 23.90 -16.24 -11.55
CA GLY A 265 24.20 -16.71 -10.20
C GLY A 265 24.62 -15.61 -9.22
N ALA A 266 24.40 -14.35 -9.58
CA ALA A 266 24.68 -13.18 -8.74
C ALA A 266 23.46 -12.75 -7.87
N GLY A 267 22.27 -13.32 -8.09
CA GLY A 267 21.09 -13.19 -7.26
C GLY A 267 20.93 -14.39 -6.31
N LEU A 268 20.47 -14.14 -5.09
CA LEU A 268 20.12 -15.16 -4.12
C LEU A 268 18.59 -15.29 -4.06
N ASP A 269 18.07 -16.46 -4.44
CA ASP A 269 16.65 -16.77 -4.29
C ASP A 269 16.35 -17.01 -2.79
N VAL A 270 15.47 -16.22 -2.22
CA VAL A 270 15.02 -16.29 -0.83
C VAL A 270 13.51 -16.62 -0.72
N GLY A 271 12.89 -17.02 -1.84
CA GLY A 271 11.47 -17.31 -1.92
C GLY A 271 10.60 -16.05 -1.96
N THR A 272 9.40 -16.14 -1.40
CA THR A 272 8.39 -15.07 -1.47
C THR A 272 8.21 -14.28 -0.16
N ASP A 273 8.90 -14.66 0.92
CA ASP A 273 8.83 -13.97 2.21
C ASP A 273 9.95 -12.92 2.34
N ASN A 274 9.58 -11.67 2.48
CA ASN A 274 10.51 -10.55 2.66
C ASN A 274 11.42 -10.68 3.90
N ASN A 275 10.99 -11.41 4.95
CA ASN A 275 11.82 -11.67 6.12
C ASN A 275 13.02 -12.58 5.81
N ASN A 276 12.91 -13.44 4.80
CA ASN A 276 14.03 -14.27 4.36
C ASN A 276 15.14 -13.42 3.75
N ALA A 277 14.80 -12.35 3.01
CA ALA A 277 15.79 -11.41 2.48
C ALA A 277 16.53 -10.68 3.62
N VAL A 278 15.80 -10.21 4.66
CA VAL A 278 16.39 -9.60 5.85
C VAL A 278 17.34 -10.58 6.54
N THR A 279 16.90 -11.83 6.75
CA THR A 279 17.71 -12.88 7.38
C THR A 279 18.98 -13.18 6.57
N ALA A 280 18.87 -13.28 5.25
CA ALA A 280 20.00 -13.53 4.37
C ALA A 280 21.01 -12.36 4.38
N PHE A 281 20.52 -11.12 4.34
CA PHE A 281 21.35 -9.92 4.41
C PHE A 281 22.07 -9.83 5.76
N ALA A 282 21.35 -9.93 6.88
CA ALA A 282 21.92 -9.85 8.22
C ALA A 282 22.96 -10.95 8.48
N ALA A 283 22.81 -12.13 7.88
CA ALA A 283 23.79 -13.21 7.93
C ALA A 283 24.98 -13.03 6.95
N GLY A 284 25.04 -11.94 6.18
CA GLY A 284 26.09 -11.71 5.18
C GLY A 284 26.06 -12.69 3.99
N LYS A 285 24.94 -13.36 3.75
CA LYS A 285 24.75 -14.30 2.63
C LYS A 285 24.49 -13.60 1.29
N THR A 286 24.26 -12.32 1.30
CA THR A 286 24.14 -11.45 0.14
C THR A 286 24.78 -10.09 0.44
N ALA A 287 25.29 -9.42 -0.58
CA ALA A 287 25.90 -8.11 -0.41
C ALA A 287 24.89 -6.96 -0.43
N MET A 288 23.82 -7.13 -1.13
CA MET A 288 22.76 -6.13 -1.26
C MET A 288 21.39 -6.79 -1.05
N MET A 289 20.42 -5.99 -0.64
CA MET A 289 19.04 -6.44 -0.45
C MET A 289 18.10 -5.33 -0.84
N PHE A 290 17.14 -5.63 -1.72
CA PHE A 290 15.93 -4.81 -1.81
C PHE A 290 14.99 -5.14 -0.66
N ASN A 291 14.53 -4.12 0.05
CA ASN A 291 13.44 -4.29 1.00
C ASN A 291 12.75 -2.95 1.31
N SER A 292 11.60 -3.02 1.94
CA SER A 292 10.87 -1.86 2.42
C SER A 292 11.64 -1.13 3.53
N SER A 293 11.53 0.19 3.60
CA SER A 293 11.98 0.97 4.76
C SER A 293 11.35 0.51 6.08
N ALA A 294 10.21 -0.17 6.03
CA ALA A 294 9.50 -0.76 7.18
C ALA A 294 10.30 -1.84 7.93
N VAL A 295 11.37 -2.38 7.31
CA VAL A 295 12.26 -3.36 7.97
C VAL A 295 13.51 -2.71 8.57
N ALA A 296 13.67 -1.38 8.48
CA ALA A 296 14.91 -0.71 8.88
C ALA A 296 15.31 -1.00 10.33
N ALA A 297 14.35 -1.01 11.27
CA ALA A 297 14.63 -1.37 12.66
C ALA A 297 15.04 -2.86 12.80
N SER A 298 14.43 -3.77 12.06
CA SER A 298 14.80 -5.19 12.06
C SER A 298 16.21 -5.40 11.50
N VAL A 299 16.55 -4.70 10.42
CA VAL A 299 17.92 -4.74 9.84
C VAL A 299 18.93 -4.19 10.84
N ALA A 300 18.66 -3.04 11.47
CA ALA A 300 19.55 -2.45 12.46
C ALA A 300 19.81 -3.37 13.66
N ASN A 301 18.77 -4.07 14.13
CA ASN A 301 18.86 -4.96 15.29
C ASN A 301 19.53 -6.31 14.98
N SER A 302 19.57 -6.74 13.71
CA SER A 302 20.08 -8.07 13.32
C SER A 302 21.43 -8.03 12.60
N THR A 303 21.85 -6.86 12.07
CA THR A 303 23.05 -6.73 11.25
C THR A 303 24.23 -6.28 12.10
N THR A 304 25.37 -6.99 12.01
CA THR A 304 26.58 -6.73 12.81
C THR A 304 27.72 -6.10 12.00
N PHE A 305 27.58 -5.98 10.70
CA PHE A 305 28.57 -5.36 9.81
C PHE A 305 28.12 -3.95 9.37
N PRO A 306 29.06 -3.09 8.94
CA PRO A 306 28.71 -1.77 8.41
C PRO A 306 27.85 -1.88 7.14
N TYR A 307 26.75 -1.15 7.11
CA TYR A 307 25.88 -1.07 5.95
C TYR A 307 25.31 0.35 5.75
N VAL A 308 24.83 0.61 4.56
CA VAL A 308 24.08 1.82 4.21
C VAL A 308 22.78 1.44 3.52
N ALA A 309 21.80 2.32 3.57
CA ALA A 309 20.64 2.25 2.69
C ALA A 309 20.77 3.31 1.60
N LEU A 310 20.39 2.94 0.39
CA LEU A 310 20.36 3.81 -0.79
C LEU A 310 18.95 3.87 -1.36
N PRO A 311 18.61 4.92 -2.12
CA PRO A 311 17.38 4.96 -2.90
C PRO A 311 17.26 3.74 -3.83
N PHE A 312 16.02 3.39 -4.17
CA PHE A 312 15.75 2.33 -5.15
C PHE A 312 16.29 2.73 -6.53
N PRO A 313 17.03 1.87 -7.23
CA PRO A 313 17.63 2.21 -8.52
C PRO A 313 16.58 2.44 -9.60
N LEU A 314 16.78 3.46 -10.44
CA LEU A 314 15.89 3.74 -11.56
C LEU A 314 15.99 2.66 -12.64
N SER A 315 14.85 2.14 -13.05
CA SER A 315 14.74 1.18 -14.17
C SER A 315 15.08 1.80 -15.53
N ALA A 316 14.80 3.11 -15.66
CA ALA A 316 15.16 3.91 -16.82
C ALA A 316 15.74 5.26 -16.35
N PRO A 317 17.00 5.60 -16.69
CA PRO A 317 17.65 6.83 -16.24
C PRO A 317 16.90 8.11 -16.64
N THR A 318 16.10 8.05 -17.69
CA THR A 318 15.29 9.17 -18.20
C THR A 318 13.89 9.22 -17.62
N SER A 319 13.49 8.23 -16.80
CA SER A 319 12.18 8.23 -16.16
C SER A 319 12.06 9.37 -15.17
N LYS A 320 10.94 10.11 -15.24
CA LYS A 320 10.56 11.10 -14.25
C LYS A 320 9.76 10.48 -13.10
N ALA A 321 9.27 9.24 -13.29
CA ALA A 321 8.55 8.54 -12.26
C ALA A 321 9.53 7.95 -11.23
N GLY A 322 9.20 8.11 -9.96
CA GLY A 322 9.89 7.44 -8.85
C GLY A 322 9.20 6.14 -8.46
N THR A 323 9.48 5.71 -7.26
CA THR A 323 8.88 4.54 -6.63
C THR A 323 7.40 4.76 -6.28
N VAL A 324 6.67 3.68 -6.07
CA VAL A 324 5.32 3.71 -5.49
C VAL A 324 5.44 3.58 -3.98
N VAL A 325 4.77 4.46 -3.25
CA VAL A 325 4.71 4.39 -1.79
C VAL A 325 3.94 3.15 -1.36
N GLY A 326 4.49 2.43 -0.38
CA GLY A 326 3.77 1.40 0.36
C GLY A 326 3.33 1.91 1.73
N GLY A 327 2.75 1.01 2.52
CA GLY A 327 2.32 1.31 3.87
C GLY A 327 0.90 0.88 4.16
N SER A 328 0.25 1.54 5.12
CA SER A 328 -1.12 1.20 5.49
C SER A 328 -1.95 2.43 5.84
N ALA A 329 -3.27 2.29 5.71
CA ALA A 329 -4.24 3.31 6.06
C ALA A 329 -5.33 2.78 6.97
N MET A 330 -5.93 3.70 7.70
CA MET A 330 -7.01 3.46 8.66
C MET A 330 -8.36 3.73 7.98
N TRP A 331 -9.21 2.71 7.99
CA TRP A 331 -10.55 2.70 7.42
C TRP A 331 -11.58 2.69 8.54
N LEU A 332 -12.45 3.71 8.61
CA LEU A 332 -13.50 3.84 9.61
C LEU A 332 -14.80 3.23 9.07
N SER A 333 -15.37 2.26 9.77
CA SER A 333 -16.58 1.58 9.35
C SER A 333 -17.83 2.46 9.42
N ASN A 334 -18.61 2.50 8.34
CA ASN A 334 -19.92 3.12 8.34
C ASN A 334 -21.03 2.22 8.95
N GLN A 335 -20.67 0.98 9.34
CA GLN A 335 -21.59 0.06 10.01
C GLN A 335 -21.54 0.20 11.54
N ALA A 336 -20.53 0.91 12.08
CA ALA A 336 -20.42 1.23 13.49
C ALA A 336 -21.48 2.26 13.92
N THR A 337 -21.88 2.24 15.18
CA THR A 337 -22.80 3.24 15.71
C THR A 337 -22.20 4.65 15.65
N PRO A 338 -23.00 5.72 15.65
CA PRO A 338 -22.48 7.09 15.61
C PRO A 338 -21.45 7.39 16.72
N ALA A 339 -21.64 6.87 17.93
CA ALA A 339 -20.69 7.03 19.04
C ALA A 339 -19.38 6.29 18.76
N GLN A 340 -19.46 5.06 18.23
CA GLN A 340 -18.27 4.29 17.82
C GLN A 340 -17.52 4.93 16.64
N GLN A 341 -18.23 5.53 15.68
CA GLN A 341 -17.58 6.25 14.58
C GLN A 341 -16.79 7.46 15.11
N VAL A 342 -17.34 8.24 16.05
CA VAL A 342 -16.60 9.36 16.66
C VAL A 342 -15.43 8.83 17.50
N ALA A 343 -15.61 7.77 18.26
CA ALA A 343 -14.53 7.15 19.03
C ALA A 343 -13.41 6.59 18.13
N GLY A 344 -13.77 5.94 17.02
CA GLY A 344 -12.84 5.48 15.99
C GLY A 344 -12.10 6.62 15.31
N TRP A 345 -12.78 7.74 15.04
CA TRP A 345 -12.15 8.94 14.51
C TRP A 345 -11.14 9.56 15.47
N LYS A 346 -11.44 9.57 16.77
CA LYS A 346 -10.49 9.99 17.82
C LYS A 346 -9.23 9.11 17.83
N LEU A 347 -9.39 7.79 17.70
CA LEU A 347 -8.26 6.87 17.58
C LEU A 347 -7.45 7.17 16.31
N ILE A 348 -8.11 7.31 15.16
CA ILE A 348 -7.45 7.65 13.89
C ILE A 348 -6.68 8.96 14.03
N SER A 349 -7.28 9.98 14.63
CA SER A 349 -6.66 11.29 14.84
C SER A 349 -5.44 11.21 15.77
N PHE A 350 -5.53 10.41 16.85
CA PHE A 350 -4.42 10.16 17.76
C PHE A 350 -3.26 9.47 17.04
N LEU A 351 -3.53 8.38 16.32
CA LEU A 351 -2.51 7.63 15.58
C LEU A 351 -1.86 8.45 14.45
N ALA A 352 -2.62 9.35 13.82
CA ALA A 352 -2.11 10.27 12.79
C ALA A 352 -1.49 11.56 13.36
N SER A 353 -1.48 11.75 14.69
CA SER A 353 -0.89 12.93 15.32
C SER A 353 0.64 12.95 15.16
N PRO A 354 1.27 14.14 15.16
CA PRO A 354 2.73 14.23 15.07
C PRO A 354 3.47 13.41 16.13
N ALA A 355 2.95 13.38 17.38
CA ALA A 355 3.56 12.66 18.49
C ALA A 355 3.54 11.13 18.27
N SER A 356 2.36 10.57 17.92
CA SER A 356 2.22 9.14 17.63
C SER A 356 3.02 8.73 16.40
N GLN A 357 3.06 9.58 15.37
CA GLN A 357 3.81 9.36 14.15
C GLN A 357 5.33 9.35 14.40
N ALA A 358 5.84 10.21 15.28
CA ALA A 358 7.25 10.18 15.70
C ALA A 358 7.57 8.84 16.37
N LYS A 359 6.82 8.46 17.43
CA LYS A 359 7.02 7.22 18.18
C LYS A 359 6.99 5.98 17.27
N PHE A 360 5.98 5.89 16.40
CA PHE A 360 5.84 4.76 15.49
C PHE A 360 6.98 4.67 14.46
N SER A 361 7.31 5.81 13.83
CA SER A 361 8.39 5.87 12.83
C SER A 361 9.75 5.50 13.44
N GLU A 362 10.05 5.99 14.63
CA GLU A 362 11.33 5.73 15.32
C GLU A 362 11.47 4.28 15.77
N ALA A 363 10.36 3.66 16.19
CA ALA A 363 10.36 2.26 16.59
C ALA A 363 10.43 1.26 15.44
N THR A 364 10.02 1.65 14.22
CA THR A 364 9.80 0.71 13.12
C THR A 364 10.68 0.97 11.89
N GLY A 365 10.93 2.23 11.56
CA GLY A 365 11.53 2.67 10.29
C GLY A 365 10.52 3.06 9.21
N TYR A 366 9.21 3.00 9.48
CA TYR A 366 8.22 3.58 8.58
C TYR A 366 8.40 5.09 8.43
N VAL A 367 8.10 5.61 7.26
CA VAL A 367 8.05 7.05 7.00
C VAL A 367 6.75 7.61 7.60
N PRO A 368 6.82 8.71 8.38
CA PRO A 368 5.64 9.31 8.97
C PRO A 368 4.62 9.78 7.93
N ALA A 369 3.34 9.57 8.21
CA ALA A 369 2.24 10.08 7.39
C ALA A 369 1.82 11.52 7.73
N ASN A 370 2.43 12.14 8.76
CA ASN A 370 2.17 13.52 9.17
C ASN A 370 3.44 14.37 9.06
N THR A 371 3.38 15.45 8.27
CA THR A 371 4.54 16.31 7.98
C THR A 371 4.83 17.34 9.06
N ALA A 372 3.90 17.60 9.99
CA ALA A 372 4.07 18.62 11.02
C ALA A 372 5.21 18.30 12.01
N LEU A 373 5.59 17.01 12.13
CA LEU A 373 6.70 16.61 12.99
C LEU A 373 8.09 16.92 12.42
N GLU A 374 8.22 17.13 11.10
CA GLU A 374 9.50 17.23 10.41
C GLU A 374 10.37 18.41 10.86
N ASN A 375 9.73 19.49 11.30
CA ASN A 375 10.43 20.73 11.71
C ASN A 375 10.88 20.72 13.19
N SER A 376 10.51 19.71 13.98
CA SER A 376 10.90 19.63 15.39
C SER A 376 12.40 19.36 15.53
N THR A 377 13.03 19.94 16.57
CA THR A 377 14.44 19.69 16.87
C THR A 377 14.69 18.21 17.15
N ALA A 378 13.83 17.58 17.97
CA ALA A 378 13.94 16.15 18.27
C ALA A 378 13.96 15.27 17.02
N ARG A 379 13.12 15.58 16.01
CA ARG A 379 13.12 14.84 14.74
C ARG A 379 14.41 15.03 13.95
N LYS A 380 14.93 16.24 13.90
CA LYS A 380 16.21 16.52 13.23
C LYS A 380 17.38 15.78 13.87
N ASP A 381 17.43 15.75 15.20
CA ASP A 381 18.45 15.05 15.97
C ASP A 381 18.37 13.52 15.75
N TYR A 382 17.13 12.99 15.73
CA TYR A 382 16.89 11.59 15.39
C TYR A 382 17.41 11.26 13.99
N LEU A 383 17.05 12.03 12.97
CA LEU A 383 17.45 11.79 11.58
C LEU A 383 18.97 11.90 11.38
N ALA A 384 19.63 12.80 12.08
CA ALA A 384 21.10 12.93 12.06
C ALA A 384 21.80 11.67 12.54
N SER A 385 21.20 10.94 13.49
CA SER A 385 21.75 9.68 14.03
C SER A 385 21.21 8.42 13.35
N HIS A 386 20.18 8.54 12.49
CA HIS A 386 19.52 7.43 11.80
C HIS A 386 19.45 7.68 10.28
N PRO A 387 20.59 7.59 9.56
CA PRO A 387 20.67 7.95 8.15
C PRO A 387 19.72 7.14 7.24
N VAL A 388 19.40 5.89 7.58
CA VAL A 388 18.42 5.07 6.83
C VAL A 388 17.04 5.72 6.83
N ALA A 389 16.62 6.29 7.97
CA ALA A 389 15.33 6.99 8.08
C ALA A 389 15.31 8.26 7.21
N GLN A 390 16.45 8.99 7.14
CA GLN A 390 16.58 10.16 6.26
C GLN A 390 16.45 9.77 4.79
N VAL A 391 17.15 8.70 4.35
CA VAL A 391 17.05 8.19 2.96
C VAL A 391 15.61 7.81 2.61
N ALA A 392 14.90 7.13 3.52
CA ALA A 392 13.50 6.75 3.28
C ALA A 392 12.57 7.96 3.13
N ILE A 393 12.75 9.00 3.95
CA ILE A 393 11.99 10.25 3.86
C ILE A 393 12.28 10.97 2.55
N ASP A 394 13.55 11.08 2.19
CA ASP A 394 13.98 11.76 0.96
C ASP A 394 13.46 11.03 -0.28
N GLU A 395 13.47 9.70 -0.28
CA GLU A 395 12.91 8.89 -1.37
C GLU A 395 11.42 9.20 -1.55
N VAL A 396 10.61 9.16 -0.48
CA VAL A 396 9.17 9.45 -0.54
C VAL A 396 8.90 10.90 -0.98
N LYS A 397 9.70 11.87 -0.53
CA LYS A 397 9.54 13.28 -0.90
C LYS A 397 9.91 13.58 -2.33
N ASN A 398 10.91 12.88 -2.87
CA ASN A 398 11.46 13.14 -4.21
C ASN A 398 10.66 12.42 -5.31
N VAL A 399 9.69 11.58 -4.97
CA VAL A 399 8.81 10.95 -5.96
C VAL A 399 8.00 12.01 -6.70
N SER A 400 8.19 12.07 -8.01
CA SER A 400 7.43 12.99 -8.87
C SER A 400 5.95 12.63 -8.88
N ASP A 401 5.09 13.66 -8.89
CA ASP A 401 3.64 13.50 -8.99
C ASP A 401 3.22 13.23 -10.44
N VAL A 402 3.40 11.98 -10.84
CA VAL A 402 3.01 11.47 -12.17
C VAL A 402 2.22 10.17 -12.01
N PRO A 403 1.28 9.84 -12.92
CA PRO A 403 0.41 8.67 -12.78
C PRO A 403 1.15 7.34 -12.54
N ALA A 404 2.35 7.16 -13.10
CA ALA A 404 3.15 5.96 -12.90
C ALA A 404 3.59 5.76 -11.44
N SER A 405 3.80 6.85 -10.68
CA SER A 405 4.22 6.81 -9.25
C SER A 405 3.05 6.68 -8.28
N HIS A 406 1.80 6.70 -8.75
CA HIS A 406 0.64 6.62 -7.86
C HIS A 406 0.29 5.20 -7.43
N GLY A 407 0.83 4.16 -8.11
CA GLY A 407 0.49 2.76 -7.88
C GLY A 407 -0.90 2.36 -8.37
N CYS A 408 -1.12 1.07 -8.60
CA CYS A 408 -2.42 0.56 -9.05
C CYS A 408 -3.42 0.51 -7.90
N PHE A 409 -4.66 0.96 -8.18
CA PHE A 409 -5.77 0.94 -7.24
C PHE A 409 -6.92 0.11 -7.82
N THR A 410 -7.09 -1.10 -7.32
CA THR A 410 -8.14 -2.04 -7.73
C THR A 410 -8.38 -3.07 -6.64
N GLY A 411 -9.61 -3.49 -6.44
CA GLY A 411 -9.93 -4.57 -5.51
C GLY A 411 -9.41 -5.95 -5.94
N ALA A 412 -9.06 -6.11 -7.21
CA ALA A 412 -8.42 -7.32 -7.73
C ALA A 412 -6.92 -7.41 -7.40
N PHE A 413 -6.31 -6.43 -6.72
CA PHE A 413 -4.85 -6.30 -6.66
C PHE A 413 -4.14 -7.53 -6.06
N SER A 414 -4.69 -8.13 -5.00
CA SER A 414 -4.14 -9.37 -4.43
C SER A 414 -4.14 -10.53 -5.42
N ALA A 415 -5.20 -10.67 -6.24
CA ALA A 415 -5.28 -11.70 -7.26
C ALA A 415 -4.33 -11.43 -8.43
N ILE A 416 -4.14 -10.16 -8.83
CA ILE A 416 -3.13 -9.76 -9.82
C ILE A 416 -1.74 -10.16 -9.35
N ARG A 417 -1.37 -9.87 -8.10
CA ARG A 417 -0.08 -10.24 -7.52
C ARG A 417 0.13 -11.76 -7.49
N ALA A 418 -0.89 -12.50 -7.09
CA ALA A 418 -0.84 -13.97 -7.13
C ALA A 418 -0.63 -14.53 -8.54
N ALA A 419 -1.16 -13.87 -9.57
CA ALA A 419 -0.96 -14.25 -10.96
C ALA A 419 0.46 -13.93 -11.48
N MET A 420 1.07 -12.86 -10.98
CA MET A 420 2.42 -12.41 -11.38
C MET A 420 3.53 -13.31 -10.85
N ILE A 421 3.50 -13.67 -9.57
CA ILE A 421 4.59 -14.34 -8.86
C ILE A 421 5.11 -15.59 -9.59
N PRO A 422 4.28 -16.59 -9.98
CA PRO A 422 4.77 -17.80 -10.62
C PRO A 422 5.38 -17.53 -12.01
N GLN A 423 4.91 -16.52 -12.71
CA GLN A 423 5.44 -16.17 -14.03
C GLN A 423 6.83 -15.54 -13.90
N MET A 424 7.01 -14.70 -12.90
CA MET A 424 8.32 -14.09 -12.62
C MET A 424 9.32 -15.13 -12.12
N GLN A 425 8.93 -16.03 -11.22
CA GLN A 425 9.77 -17.14 -10.80
C GLN A 425 10.23 -18.00 -11.98
N ALA A 426 9.32 -18.32 -12.93
CA ALA A 426 9.66 -19.04 -14.14
C ALA A 426 10.65 -18.29 -15.04
N ALA A 427 10.52 -16.96 -15.15
CA ALA A 427 11.44 -16.15 -15.94
C ALA A 427 12.82 -16.00 -15.27
N PHE A 428 12.86 -15.82 -13.95
CA PHE A 428 14.10 -15.67 -13.19
C PHE A 428 14.88 -16.99 -13.10
N SER A 429 14.20 -18.13 -12.98
CA SER A 429 14.85 -19.46 -13.07
C SER A 429 15.30 -19.82 -14.49
N GLY A 430 14.88 -19.07 -15.51
CA GLY A 430 15.21 -19.34 -16.90
C GLY A 430 14.32 -20.41 -17.59
N SER A 431 13.30 -20.92 -16.91
CA SER A 431 12.37 -21.91 -17.48
C SER A 431 11.38 -21.29 -18.48
N LYS A 432 11.28 -19.94 -18.50
CA LYS A 432 10.45 -19.17 -19.43
C LYS A 432 11.19 -17.91 -19.90
N SER A 433 10.95 -17.43 -21.11
CA SER A 433 11.45 -16.10 -21.51
C SER A 433 10.72 -14.99 -20.74
N MET A 434 11.34 -13.82 -20.57
CA MET A 434 10.70 -12.71 -19.88
C MET A 434 9.44 -12.22 -20.62
N GLU A 435 9.52 -12.15 -21.95
CA GLU A 435 8.40 -11.75 -22.81
C GLU A 435 7.19 -12.67 -22.64
N GLN A 436 7.44 -14.00 -22.63
CA GLN A 436 6.37 -14.98 -22.42
C GLN A 436 5.81 -14.90 -21.00
N ALA A 437 6.67 -14.75 -19.99
CA ALA A 437 6.24 -14.62 -18.58
C ALA A 437 5.35 -13.39 -18.39
N LEU A 438 5.74 -12.25 -18.95
CA LEU A 438 4.95 -11.01 -18.87
C LEU A 438 3.64 -11.09 -19.67
N ALA A 439 3.62 -11.82 -20.80
CA ALA A 439 2.39 -12.07 -21.56
C ALA A 439 1.41 -12.93 -20.77
N ASP A 440 1.89 -14.03 -20.19
CA ASP A 440 1.07 -14.94 -19.38
C ASP A 440 0.57 -14.25 -18.11
N ALA A 441 1.44 -13.48 -17.44
CA ALA A 441 1.08 -12.65 -16.29
C ALA A 441 -0.01 -11.61 -16.64
N THR A 442 0.13 -10.93 -17.78
CA THR A 442 -0.87 -9.98 -18.27
C THR A 442 -2.22 -10.66 -18.48
N THR A 443 -2.23 -11.84 -19.11
CA THR A 443 -3.45 -12.60 -19.36
C THR A 443 -4.14 -13.02 -18.07
N ALA A 444 -3.39 -13.62 -17.15
CA ALA A 444 -3.93 -14.09 -15.87
C ALA A 444 -4.40 -12.91 -14.97
N ALA A 445 -3.67 -11.81 -14.94
CA ALA A 445 -4.04 -10.62 -14.18
C ALA A 445 -5.30 -9.94 -14.74
N ASN A 446 -5.45 -9.88 -16.06
CA ASN A 446 -6.65 -9.33 -16.69
C ASN A 446 -7.88 -10.23 -16.45
N GLN A 447 -7.69 -11.55 -16.39
CA GLN A 447 -8.76 -12.46 -15.97
C GLN A 447 -9.17 -12.20 -14.51
N ALA A 448 -8.19 -12.02 -13.60
CA ALA A 448 -8.47 -11.70 -12.19
C ALA A 448 -9.27 -10.40 -12.02
N ILE A 449 -8.98 -9.36 -12.82
CA ILE A 449 -9.77 -8.11 -12.82
C ILE A 449 -11.20 -8.38 -13.30
N SER A 450 -11.36 -9.16 -14.35
CA SER A 450 -12.69 -9.50 -14.89
C SER A 450 -13.54 -10.29 -13.90
N ASP A 451 -12.92 -11.29 -13.25
CA ASP A 451 -13.59 -12.13 -12.25
C ASP A 451 -14.01 -11.30 -11.03
N TYR A 452 -13.13 -10.42 -10.55
CA TYR A 452 -13.43 -9.51 -9.45
C TYR A 452 -14.61 -8.58 -9.77
N LYS A 453 -14.63 -7.98 -10.95
CA LYS A 453 -15.74 -7.13 -11.38
C LYS A 453 -17.06 -7.88 -11.47
N THR A 454 -17.02 -9.14 -11.93
CA THR A 454 -18.21 -10.00 -11.99
C THR A 454 -18.74 -10.30 -10.59
N GLN A 455 -17.86 -10.55 -9.61
CA GLN A 455 -18.26 -10.75 -8.22
C GLN A 455 -18.90 -9.50 -7.62
N LEU A 456 -18.31 -8.32 -7.83
CA LEU A 456 -18.88 -7.06 -7.34
C LEU A 456 -20.25 -6.72 -7.93
N ALA A 457 -20.50 -7.11 -9.17
CA ALA A 457 -21.80 -6.88 -9.82
C ALA A 457 -22.89 -7.86 -9.36
N GLY A 458 -22.52 -8.99 -8.76
CA GLY A 458 -23.41 -10.01 -8.24
C GLY A 458 -23.81 -9.84 -6.76
N ASP A 459 -23.06 -9.02 -6.02
CA ASP A 459 -23.34 -8.63 -4.62
C ASP A 459 -24.17 -7.34 -4.56
#